data_0483e35dd88bbaa7fca491e67c52ee2a
#
_entry.id   0483e35dd88bbaa7fca491e67c52ee2a
#
_cell.length_a   1.000
_cell.length_b   1.000
_cell.length_c   1.000
_cell.angle_alpha   90.00
_cell.angle_beta   90.00
_cell.angle_gamma   90.00
#
_symmetry.space_group_name_H-M   'P 1'
#
loop_
_entity.id
_entity.type
_entity.pdbx_description
1 polymer ?
#
loop_
_entity_poly.entity_id
_entity_poly.type
_entity_poly.pdbx_seq_one_letter_code
_entity_poly.pdbx_strand_id
1 'polypeptide(L)'
;MKYFFALFAGLALTLTSCRVSADPAGDFLRTRAAASAHLLTGAAAGAALRQPGADADRMLEASATVSGIVSVGDDRTALLSTTSATGGQSVSLPIPAGLRGASWLDSGAQVRVLLLVVPDDPTLPSGLRLIAVAPEGDVVAAEVQANNKVRAASRLRPALASRFLPMRRYARRVTYIADTNPGHPAGALSARALSIYAPYRSLVRRWNRRLSEADVDKITTSILYFSDINNLDPRLPVAMIIAESDFDLYSTSHTGAMGLSQLMPSTARGLGVTNAYDPIQNIGAAVHILRGHLDSYGGAPANAGVIPFSQIALTMAAYNAGPGAVRKYHGVPPYRETQRYIQRVASLYRQMCASSQQEEAAR
;
A
#
# COMPACT_ATOMS: atom_id res chain seq x y z
N MET A 1 25.22 25.11 34.21
CA MET A 1 24.96 25.30 32.79
C MET A 1 26.22 24.94 31.99
N LYS A 2 26.73 23.73 32.14
CA LYS A 2 27.92 23.19 31.46
C LYS A 2 27.94 21.67 31.69
N TYR A 3 27.05 20.90 31.07
CA TYR A 3 27.14 19.41 31.04
C TYR A 3 26.11 18.76 30.07
N PHE A 4 25.74 19.44 28.98
CA PHE A 4 24.83 18.84 27.97
C PHE A 4 25.45 18.72 26.57
N PHE A 5 26.75 19.01 26.42
CA PHE A 5 27.43 18.98 25.10
C PHE A 5 28.23 17.72 24.81
N ALA A 6 28.20 16.72 25.70
CA ALA A 6 29.14 15.58 25.61
C ALA A 6 28.55 14.27 25.00
N LEU A 7 27.29 14.22 24.56
CA LEU A 7 26.72 12.95 24.09
C LEU A 7 26.55 12.86 22.57
N PHE A 8 26.78 13.94 21.82
CA PHE A 8 26.71 13.91 20.34
C PHE A 8 28.06 13.94 19.62
N ALA A 9 29.16 14.04 20.36
CA ALA A 9 30.53 14.04 19.80
C ALA A 9 31.07 12.63 19.48
N GLY A 10 30.30 11.56 19.76
CA GLY A 10 30.71 10.17 19.54
C GLY A 10 30.29 9.57 18.20
N LEU A 11 29.52 10.27 17.34
CA LEU A 11 29.14 9.80 16.00
C LEU A 11 29.95 10.45 14.88
N ALA A 12 31.21 10.85 15.16
CA ALA A 12 32.19 11.06 14.11
C ALA A 12 32.56 9.69 13.54
N LEU A 13 31.70 9.18 12.68
CA LEU A 13 32.01 8.04 11.81
C LEU A 13 33.27 8.39 11.02
N THR A 14 34.34 7.68 11.30
CA THR A 14 35.53 7.57 10.48
C THR A 14 35.10 7.43 9.02
N LEU A 15 35.40 8.43 8.22
CA LEU A 15 35.26 8.42 6.76
C LEU A 15 36.27 7.42 6.18
N THR A 16 35.98 6.14 6.30
CA THR A 16 36.59 5.13 5.45
C THR A 16 35.91 5.28 4.08
N SER A 17 36.72 5.46 3.06
CA SER A 17 36.38 5.60 1.64
C SER A 17 35.10 4.83 1.25
N CYS A 18 33.96 5.53 1.19
CA CYS A 18 32.70 4.93 0.81
C CYS A 18 32.66 4.68 -0.69
N ARG A 19 32.80 3.42 -1.08
CA ARG A 19 32.24 2.96 -2.36
C ARG A 19 30.78 3.36 -2.36
N VAL A 20 30.34 4.03 -3.44
CA VAL A 20 28.94 4.35 -3.68
C VAL A 20 28.15 3.05 -3.52
N SER A 21 27.29 2.98 -2.51
CA SER A 21 26.46 1.81 -2.27
C SER A 21 25.50 1.68 -3.46
N ALA A 22 25.49 0.53 -4.10
CA ALA A 22 24.54 0.22 -5.16
C ALA A 22 23.14 -0.09 -4.63
N ASP A 23 22.92 0.04 -3.31
CA ASP A 23 21.65 -0.28 -2.62
C ASP A 23 21.14 0.94 -1.81
N PRO A 24 20.48 1.91 -2.49
CA PRO A 24 19.94 3.10 -1.84
C PRO A 24 18.85 2.80 -0.82
N ALA A 25 18.06 1.77 -1.06
CA ALA A 25 17.01 1.36 -0.14
C ALA A 25 17.58 0.74 1.15
N GLY A 26 18.65 -0.05 1.02
CA GLY A 26 19.36 -0.59 2.18
C GLY A 26 20.02 0.51 3.02
N ASP A 27 20.61 1.53 2.40
CA ASP A 27 21.18 2.70 3.09
C ASP A 27 20.08 3.49 3.82
N PHE A 28 18.97 3.73 3.16
CA PHE A 28 17.80 4.39 3.73
C PHE A 28 17.28 3.64 4.96
N LEU A 29 17.05 2.33 4.84
CA LEU A 29 16.54 1.49 5.92
C LEU A 29 17.53 1.39 7.10
N ARG A 30 18.83 1.39 6.86
CA ARG A 30 19.84 1.45 7.94
C ARG A 30 19.76 2.77 8.71
N THR A 31 19.65 3.89 8.00
CA THR A 31 19.51 5.23 8.61
C THR A 31 18.23 5.32 9.41
N ARG A 32 17.12 4.82 8.86
CA ARG A 32 15.83 4.73 9.55
C ARG A 32 15.89 3.87 10.82
N ALA A 33 16.53 2.71 10.74
CA ALA A 33 16.65 1.81 11.90
C ALA A 33 17.47 2.43 13.04
N ALA A 34 18.52 3.17 12.71
CA ALA A 34 19.31 3.90 13.70
C ALA A 34 18.51 5.00 14.44
N ALA A 35 17.51 5.56 13.76
CA ALA A 35 16.63 6.61 14.29
C ALA A 35 15.33 6.07 14.92
N SER A 36 15.12 4.78 15.01
CA SER A 36 13.84 4.15 15.35
C SER A 36 13.22 4.61 16.68
N ALA A 37 14.02 4.99 17.66
CA ALA A 37 13.52 5.48 18.95
C ALA A 37 12.86 6.88 18.88
N HIS A 38 13.16 7.66 17.84
CA HIS A 38 12.70 9.05 17.67
C HIS A 38 11.95 9.25 16.34
N LEU A 39 11.60 8.15 15.66
CA LEU A 39 10.99 8.18 14.35
C LEU A 39 9.47 8.39 14.44
N LEU A 40 8.97 9.39 13.73
CA LEU A 40 7.55 9.62 13.50
C LEU A 40 7.19 9.12 12.08
N THR A 41 6.08 8.40 11.99
CA THR A 41 5.57 7.86 10.72
C THR A 41 4.06 8.13 10.60
N GLY A 42 3.52 8.02 9.39
CA GLY A 42 2.07 8.15 9.16
C GLY A 42 1.49 9.49 9.60
N ALA A 43 0.39 9.45 10.36
CA ALA A 43 -0.33 10.66 10.79
C ALA A 43 0.52 11.57 11.69
N ALA A 44 1.36 10.99 12.56
CA ALA A 44 2.26 11.74 13.44
C ALA A 44 3.31 12.53 12.64
N ALA A 45 3.91 11.89 11.62
CA ALA A 45 4.83 12.59 10.71
C ALA A 45 4.11 13.69 9.93
N GLY A 46 2.87 13.44 9.47
CA GLY A 46 2.04 14.44 8.80
C GLY A 46 1.70 15.65 9.68
N ALA A 47 1.48 15.45 10.98
CA ALA A 47 1.27 16.52 11.94
C ALA A 47 2.54 17.36 12.15
N ALA A 48 3.68 16.68 12.36
CA ALA A 48 4.97 17.33 12.54
C ALA A 48 5.45 18.10 11.29
N LEU A 49 5.10 17.64 10.09
CA LEU A 49 5.34 18.39 8.84
C LEU A 49 4.58 19.72 8.80
N ARG A 50 3.38 19.79 9.41
CA ARG A 50 2.59 21.03 9.46
C ARG A 50 3.06 22.01 10.53
N GLN A 51 3.58 21.50 11.65
CA GLN A 51 4.04 22.29 12.78
C GLN A 51 5.32 21.70 13.35
N PRO A 52 6.47 21.91 12.72
CA PRO A 52 7.74 21.28 13.12
C PRO A 52 8.17 21.61 14.56
N GLY A 53 7.80 22.80 15.06
CA GLY A 53 8.27 23.27 16.37
C GLY A 53 7.87 22.41 17.57
N ALA A 54 6.83 21.59 17.47
CA ALA A 54 6.40 20.71 18.56
C ALA A 54 7.24 19.43 18.68
N ASP A 55 7.97 19.05 17.64
CA ASP A 55 8.68 17.77 17.52
C ASP A 55 10.18 17.96 17.24
N ALA A 56 10.80 18.97 17.86
CA ALA A 56 12.22 19.23 17.71
C ALA A 56 13.07 17.98 17.98
N ASP A 57 14.15 17.81 17.20
CA ASP A 57 15.07 16.65 17.22
C ASP A 57 14.44 15.29 16.91
N ARG A 58 13.19 15.27 16.44
CA ARG A 58 12.57 14.03 15.96
C ARG A 58 12.83 13.80 14.47
N MET A 59 12.89 12.53 14.10
CA MET A 59 13.02 12.13 12.69
C MET A 59 11.63 11.83 12.13
N LEU A 60 11.35 12.32 10.93
CA LEU A 60 10.10 12.07 10.21
C LEU A 60 10.37 11.18 9.01
N GLU A 61 9.50 10.21 8.77
CA GLU A 61 9.47 9.44 7.52
C GLU A 61 8.23 9.82 6.73
N ALA A 62 8.41 10.20 5.48
CA ALA A 62 7.32 10.56 4.58
C ALA A 62 7.54 10.03 3.16
N SER A 63 6.43 9.67 2.50
CA SER A 63 6.40 9.45 1.05
C SER A 63 6.13 10.78 0.38
N ALA A 64 6.85 11.08 -0.67
CA ALA A 64 6.74 12.35 -1.39
C ALA A 64 6.89 12.16 -2.90
N THR A 65 6.28 13.08 -3.66
CA THR A 65 6.58 13.28 -5.08
C THR A 65 7.49 14.48 -5.22
N VAL A 66 8.57 14.35 -5.97
CA VAL A 66 9.44 15.46 -6.32
C VAL A 66 8.73 16.34 -7.34
N SER A 67 8.28 17.52 -6.93
CA SER A 67 7.61 18.48 -7.81
C SER A 67 8.60 19.23 -8.70
N GLY A 68 9.83 19.38 -8.25
CA GLY A 68 10.91 20.01 -9.00
C GLY A 68 12.16 20.21 -8.15
N ILE A 69 13.25 20.63 -8.82
CA ILE A 69 14.49 21.05 -8.17
C ILE A 69 14.80 22.46 -8.63
N VAL A 70 15.05 23.33 -7.68
CA VAL A 70 15.51 24.69 -7.91
C VAL A 70 17.00 24.75 -7.58
N SER A 71 17.81 25.29 -8.49
CA SER A 71 19.25 25.49 -8.30
C SER A 71 19.56 26.99 -8.36
N VAL A 72 20.28 27.49 -7.35
CA VAL A 72 20.77 28.87 -7.30
C VAL A 72 22.24 28.82 -6.97
N GLY A 73 23.10 29.03 -7.98
CA GLY A 73 24.52 28.75 -7.83
C GLY A 73 24.79 27.27 -7.54
N ASP A 74 25.55 27.00 -6.48
CA ASP A 74 25.84 25.64 -6.02
C ASP A 74 24.75 25.07 -5.09
N ASP A 75 23.82 25.91 -4.64
CA ASP A 75 22.74 25.48 -3.74
C ASP A 75 21.59 24.87 -4.54
N ARG A 76 21.17 23.70 -4.10
CA ARG A 76 20.05 22.95 -4.69
C ARG A 76 18.96 22.75 -3.65
N THR A 77 17.73 22.97 -4.06
CA THR A 77 16.54 22.81 -3.20
C THR A 77 15.53 21.91 -3.88
N ALA A 78 15.09 20.86 -3.20
CA ALA A 78 14.03 20.00 -3.66
C ALA A 78 12.66 20.53 -3.21
N LEU A 79 11.73 20.60 -4.16
CA LEU A 79 10.31 20.84 -3.88
C LEU A 79 9.60 19.50 -3.81
N LEU A 80 9.17 19.12 -2.63
CA LEU A 80 8.51 17.85 -2.37
C LEU A 80 7.03 18.07 -2.05
N SER A 81 6.17 17.34 -2.74
CA SER A 81 4.76 17.22 -2.38
C SER A 81 4.57 15.93 -1.59
N THR A 82 4.32 16.06 -0.29
CA THR A 82 4.06 14.90 0.57
C THR A 82 2.60 14.48 0.45
N THR A 83 2.35 13.20 0.27
CA THR A 83 1.01 12.62 0.35
C THR A 83 0.77 12.17 1.80
N SER A 84 0.17 13.04 2.61
CA SER A 84 -0.32 12.67 3.94
C SER A 84 -1.79 12.31 3.87
N ALA A 85 -2.23 11.44 4.77
CA ALA A 85 -3.66 11.11 4.95
C ALA A 85 -4.54 12.31 5.30
N THR A 86 -3.94 13.43 5.66
CA THR A 86 -4.61 14.68 6.09
C THR A 86 -4.43 15.86 5.12
N GLY A 87 -4.04 15.59 3.88
CA GLY A 87 -3.80 16.61 2.85
C GLY A 87 -2.35 16.67 2.41
N GLY A 88 -2.11 16.85 1.10
CA GLY A 88 -0.78 17.03 0.53
C GLY A 88 -0.18 18.36 0.98
N GLN A 89 1.07 18.34 1.42
CA GLN A 89 1.84 19.55 1.70
C GLN A 89 3.02 19.65 0.73
N SER A 90 3.28 20.86 0.27
CA SER A 90 4.52 21.17 -0.45
C SER A 90 5.55 21.67 0.53
N VAL A 91 6.72 21.03 0.55
CA VAL A 91 7.84 21.36 1.42
C VAL A 91 9.05 21.66 0.55
N SER A 92 9.74 22.75 0.84
CA SER A 92 10.99 23.15 0.19
C SER A 92 12.14 22.75 1.09
N LEU A 93 13.04 21.90 0.60
CA LEU A 93 14.12 21.32 1.37
C LEU A 93 15.47 21.55 0.66
N PRO A 94 16.41 22.26 1.29
CA PRO A 94 17.78 22.30 0.80
C PRO A 94 18.36 20.90 0.68
N ILE A 95 19.04 20.62 -0.42
CA ILE A 95 19.71 19.33 -0.65
C ILE A 95 21.12 19.43 -0.09
N PRO A 96 21.44 18.74 1.02
CA PRO A 96 22.77 18.80 1.61
C PRO A 96 23.84 18.29 0.65
N ALA A 97 25.02 18.93 0.64
CA ALA A 97 26.18 18.42 -0.07
C ALA A 97 26.52 17.01 0.43
N GLY A 98 26.62 16.03 -0.50
CA GLY A 98 26.88 14.64 -0.14
C GLY A 98 25.68 13.85 0.35
N LEU A 99 24.43 14.36 0.20
CA LEU A 99 23.22 13.60 0.50
C LEU A 99 23.22 12.27 -0.26
N ARG A 100 23.14 11.18 0.47
CA ARG A 100 23.01 9.85 -0.13
C ARG A 100 21.64 9.74 -0.81
N GLY A 101 21.66 9.34 -2.09
CA GLY A 101 20.44 9.22 -2.87
C GLY A 101 19.97 10.51 -3.53
N ALA A 102 20.75 11.61 -3.50
CA ALA A 102 20.40 12.86 -4.18
C ALA A 102 20.12 12.70 -5.69
N SER A 103 20.68 11.67 -6.33
CA SER A 103 20.41 11.30 -7.72
C SER A 103 18.99 10.82 -7.98
N TRP A 104 18.23 10.50 -6.96
CA TRP A 104 16.83 10.06 -7.07
C TRP A 104 15.82 11.21 -6.96
N LEU A 105 16.29 12.43 -6.72
CA LEU A 105 15.49 13.63 -6.65
C LEU A 105 15.22 14.20 -8.06
N ASP A 106 14.63 13.39 -8.94
CA ASP A 106 14.21 13.84 -10.27
C ASP A 106 12.75 14.28 -10.26
N SER A 107 12.40 15.29 -11.08
CA SER A 107 11.03 15.79 -11.18
C SER A 107 10.05 14.66 -11.56
N GLY A 108 8.97 14.52 -10.79
CA GLY A 108 7.99 13.45 -10.94
C GLY A 108 8.35 12.15 -10.20
N ALA A 109 9.56 12.03 -9.64
CA ALA A 109 9.95 10.83 -8.91
C ALA A 109 9.14 10.65 -7.62
N GLN A 110 8.75 9.40 -7.34
CA GLN A 110 8.16 8.98 -6.06
C GLN A 110 9.28 8.53 -5.13
N VAL A 111 9.46 9.24 -4.04
CA VAL A 111 10.56 9.00 -3.10
C VAL A 111 10.06 8.83 -1.67
N ARG A 112 10.81 8.06 -0.89
CA ARG A 112 10.71 8.02 0.55
C ARG A 112 11.81 8.89 1.14
N VAL A 113 11.48 9.78 2.04
CA VAL A 113 12.42 10.71 2.67
C VAL A 113 12.46 10.55 4.18
N LEU A 114 13.65 10.72 4.75
CA LEU A 114 13.86 10.91 6.18
C LEU A 114 14.24 12.38 6.42
N LEU A 115 13.48 13.04 7.28
CA LEU A 115 13.63 14.44 7.63
C LEU A 115 13.92 14.55 9.13
N LEU A 116 14.87 15.37 9.50
CA LEU A 116 15.10 15.75 10.89
C LEU A 116 14.41 17.09 11.16
N VAL A 117 13.65 17.18 12.22
CA VAL A 117 13.01 18.42 12.66
C VAL A 117 14.03 19.29 13.40
N VAL A 118 14.33 20.45 12.84
CA VAL A 118 15.31 21.43 13.38
C VAL A 118 14.68 22.84 13.30
N PRO A 119 13.70 23.14 14.15
CA PRO A 119 12.89 24.36 14.02
C PRO A 119 13.70 25.65 14.21
N ASP A 120 14.80 25.59 14.96
CA ASP A 120 15.61 26.77 15.32
C ASP A 120 16.80 27.00 14.36
N ASP A 121 16.90 26.24 13.25
CA ASP A 121 17.96 26.44 12.27
C ASP A 121 17.56 27.52 11.23
N PRO A 122 18.20 28.72 11.26
CA PRO A 122 17.83 29.81 10.37
C PRO A 122 18.13 29.53 8.88
N THR A 123 18.92 28.51 8.60
CA THR A 123 19.23 28.08 7.22
C THR A 123 18.18 27.16 6.62
N LEU A 124 17.21 26.71 7.45
CA LEU A 124 16.17 25.77 7.07
C LEU A 124 14.78 26.44 7.17
N PRO A 125 14.30 27.13 6.13
CA PRO A 125 13.02 27.86 6.18
C PRO A 125 11.83 26.98 6.57
N SER A 126 11.88 25.70 6.29
CA SER A 126 10.86 24.71 6.67
C SER A 126 11.04 24.14 8.07
N GLY A 127 12.12 24.45 8.79
CA GLY A 127 12.49 23.77 10.04
C GLY A 127 12.80 22.27 9.86
N LEU A 128 13.08 21.83 8.65
CA LEU A 128 13.28 20.43 8.30
C LEU A 128 14.58 20.25 7.52
N ARG A 129 15.38 19.28 7.93
CA ARG A 129 16.62 18.88 7.25
C ARG A 129 16.45 17.53 6.58
N LEU A 130 16.77 17.45 5.30
CA LEU A 130 16.75 16.19 4.55
C LEU A 130 17.98 15.33 4.92
N ILE A 131 17.72 14.12 5.45
CA ILE A 131 18.76 13.21 5.96
C ILE A 131 19.02 12.06 4.98
N ALA A 132 17.97 11.49 4.39
CA ALA A 132 18.10 10.41 3.43
C ALA A 132 16.92 10.44 2.45
N VAL A 133 17.18 9.94 1.24
CA VAL A 133 16.18 9.76 0.20
C VAL A 133 16.43 8.46 -0.54
N ALA A 134 15.37 7.76 -0.89
CA ALA A 134 15.43 6.58 -1.77
C ALA A 134 14.14 6.49 -2.60
N PRO A 135 14.17 5.80 -3.76
CA PRO A 135 12.96 5.52 -4.52
C PRO A 135 11.94 4.79 -3.65
N GLU A 136 10.70 5.24 -3.67
CA GLU A 136 9.61 4.63 -2.88
C GLU A 136 9.47 3.13 -3.16
N GLY A 137 9.55 2.73 -4.44
CA GLY A 137 9.44 1.34 -4.85
C GLY A 137 10.56 0.45 -4.29
N ASP A 138 11.79 0.96 -4.22
CA ASP A 138 12.96 0.22 -3.73
C ASP A 138 12.90 0.05 -2.21
N VAL A 139 12.48 1.09 -1.48
CA VAL A 139 12.28 0.99 -0.01
C VAL A 139 11.22 -0.06 0.32
N VAL A 140 10.10 -0.02 -0.38
CA VAL A 140 9.02 -1.00 -0.21
C VAL A 140 9.51 -2.42 -0.52
N ALA A 141 10.24 -2.61 -1.62
CA ALA A 141 10.79 -3.92 -1.97
C ALA A 141 11.78 -4.44 -0.91
N ALA A 142 12.64 -3.58 -0.38
CA ALA A 142 13.59 -3.94 0.67
C ALA A 142 12.92 -4.23 2.02
N GLU A 143 11.87 -3.50 2.40
CA GLU A 143 11.05 -3.79 3.59
C GLU A 143 10.39 -5.16 3.50
N VAL A 144 9.86 -5.49 2.34
CA VAL A 144 9.27 -6.79 2.06
C VAL A 144 10.30 -7.91 2.19
N GLN A 145 11.51 -7.72 1.65
CA GLN A 145 12.60 -8.69 1.79
C GLN A 145 13.04 -8.87 3.25
N ALA A 146 13.17 -7.77 3.99
CA ALA A 146 13.53 -7.81 5.41
C ALA A 146 12.49 -8.59 6.24
N ASN A 147 11.20 -8.31 6.04
CA ASN A 147 10.11 -9.03 6.70
C ASN A 147 10.10 -10.53 6.35
N ASN A 148 10.41 -10.88 5.10
CA ASN A 148 10.51 -12.27 4.68
C ASN A 148 11.71 -13.01 5.32
N LYS A 149 12.86 -12.33 5.49
CA LYS A 149 14.02 -12.87 6.22
C LYS A 149 13.70 -13.14 7.69
N VAL A 150 13.01 -12.21 8.36
CA VAL A 150 12.58 -12.38 9.76
C VAL A 150 11.60 -13.56 9.88
N ARG A 151 10.66 -13.71 8.95
CA ARG A 151 9.72 -14.84 8.91
C ARG A 151 10.40 -16.17 8.62
N ALA A 152 11.40 -16.18 7.74
CA ALA A 152 12.20 -17.39 7.47
C ALA A 152 13.01 -17.81 8.71
N ALA A 153 13.61 -16.86 9.42
CA ALA A 153 14.32 -17.12 10.66
C ALA A 153 13.41 -17.62 11.80
N SER A 154 12.16 -17.12 11.88
CA SER A 154 11.18 -17.58 12.87
C SER A 154 10.62 -18.98 12.56
N ARG A 155 10.71 -19.45 11.30
CA ARG A 155 10.32 -20.81 10.88
C ARG A 155 11.32 -21.88 11.31
N LEU A 156 12.53 -21.50 11.73
CA LEU A 156 13.54 -22.43 12.28
C LEU A 156 13.29 -22.83 13.76
N ARG A 157 12.21 -22.37 14.38
CA ARG A 157 11.74 -22.88 15.68
C ARG A 157 10.73 -24.01 15.46
N PRO A 158 11.00 -25.24 15.92
CA PRO A 158 10.20 -26.45 15.57
C PRO A 158 8.92 -26.61 16.42
N ALA A 159 8.13 -25.54 16.66
CA ALA A 159 6.93 -25.66 17.50
C ALA A 159 5.65 -25.03 16.92
N LEU A 160 5.59 -24.60 15.66
CA LEU A 160 4.39 -23.98 15.07
C LEU A 160 4.04 -24.54 13.66
N ALA A 161 4.42 -25.77 13.36
CA ALA A 161 4.10 -26.44 12.09
C ALA A 161 2.62 -26.82 11.91
N SER A 162 1.71 -26.42 12.79
CA SER A 162 0.30 -26.86 12.77
C SER A 162 -0.72 -25.80 12.31
N ARG A 163 -0.30 -24.67 11.75
CA ARG A 163 -1.25 -23.62 11.29
C ARG A 163 -1.31 -23.38 9.79
N PHE A 164 -0.78 -24.26 8.97
CA PHE A 164 -1.25 -24.34 7.60
C PHE A 164 -2.57 -25.10 7.59
N LEU A 165 -3.67 -24.34 7.61
CA LEU A 165 -4.99 -24.93 7.37
C LEU A 165 -4.94 -25.58 5.99
N PRO A 166 -5.18 -26.90 5.89
CA PRO A 166 -5.15 -27.58 4.60
C PRO A 166 -6.24 -26.97 3.69
N MET A 167 -5.94 -26.90 2.39
CA MET A 167 -6.85 -26.42 1.33
C MET A 167 -8.30 -26.93 1.45
N ARG A 168 -8.54 -28.06 2.12
CA ARG A 168 -9.86 -28.60 2.40
C ARG A 168 -10.79 -27.71 3.24
N ARG A 169 -10.25 -26.83 4.11
CA ARG A 169 -11.08 -25.86 4.85
C ARG A 169 -11.43 -24.63 4.03
N TYR A 170 -10.62 -24.31 3.04
CA TYR A 170 -10.89 -23.30 2.04
C TYR A 170 -12.06 -23.70 1.14
N ALA A 171 -12.07 -24.93 0.64
CA ALA A 171 -13.15 -25.47 -0.20
C ALA A 171 -14.52 -25.46 0.51
N ARG A 172 -14.58 -25.73 1.83
CA ARG A 172 -15.86 -25.73 2.57
C ARG A 172 -16.50 -24.35 2.75
N ARG A 173 -15.70 -23.27 2.81
CA ARG A 173 -16.25 -21.89 2.86
C ARG A 173 -16.71 -21.39 1.50
N VAL A 174 -16.11 -21.89 0.43
CA VAL A 174 -16.44 -21.49 -0.94
C VAL A 174 -17.65 -22.27 -1.46
N THR A 175 -17.84 -23.51 -1.05
CA THR A 175 -19.09 -24.25 -1.28
C THR A 175 -20.30 -23.48 -0.71
N TYR A 176 -20.10 -22.70 0.35
CA TYR A 176 -21.12 -21.82 0.90
C TYR A 176 -21.48 -20.64 -0.03
N ILE A 177 -20.55 -20.17 -0.87
CA ILE A 177 -20.84 -19.13 -1.89
C ILE A 177 -21.62 -19.72 -3.06
N ALA A 178 -21.37 -20.97 -3.42
CA ALA A 178 -22.08 -21.67 -4.49
C ALA A 178 -23.47 -22.16 -4.06
N ASP A 179 -23.65 -22.51 -2.78
CA ASP A 179 -24.93 -23.00 -2.21
C ASP A 179 -25.86 -21.88 -1.74
N THR A 180 -25.39 -20.64 -1.60
CA THR A 180 -26.29 -19.51 -1.36
C THR A 180 -27.02 -19.20 -2.66
N ASN A 181 -28.29 -19.61 -2.70
CA ASN A 181 -29.30 -19.29 -3.68
C ASN A 181 -29.03 -17.94 -4.37
N PRO A 182 -29.06 -17.84 -5.72
CA PRO A 182 -28.80 -16.63 -6.49
C PRO A 182 -29.79 -15.48 -6.22
N GLY A 183 -30.63 -15.59 -5.21
CA GLY A 183 -31.43 -14.51 -4.66
C GLY A 183 -30.53 -13.42 -4.08
N HIS A 184 -30.66 -12.26 -4.64
CA HIS A 184 -29.98 -10.99 -4.36
C HIS A 184 -29.52 -10.86 -2.90
N PRO A 185 -28.22 -10.70 -2.59
CA PRO A 185 -27.74 -10.52 -1.21
C PRO A 185 -28.13 -9.16 -0.58
N ALA A 186 -28.94 -8.33 -1.27
CA ALA A 186 -29.37 -7.02 -0.80
C ALA A 186 -30.08 -7.05 0.57
N GLY A 187 -30.74 -8.15 0.92
CA GLY A 187 -31.34 -8.34 2.25
C GLY A 187 -30.36 -8.69 3.37
N ALA A 188 -29.09 -8.92 3.06
CA ALA A 188 -28.05 -9.40 3.96
C ALA A 188 -26.95 -8.37 4.25
N LEU A 189 -27.04 -7.13 3.75
CA LEU A 189 -26.07 -6.08 4.03
C LEU A 189 -26.20 -5.61 5.48
N SER A 190 -25.04 -5.47 6.16
CA SER A 190 -24.99 -4.85 7.49
C SER A 190 -25.38 -3.37 7.43
N ALA A 191 -25.71 -2.78 8.58
CA ALA A 191 -25.99 -1.35 8.69
C ALA A 191 -24.81 -0.49 8.17
N ARG A 192 -23.57 -0.93 8.42
CA ARG A 192 -22.34 -0.29 7.89
C ARG A 192 -22.28 -0.36 6.37
N ALA A 193 -22.52 -1.52 5.79
CA ALA A 193 -22.51 -1.69 4.32
C ALA A 193 -23.61 -0.86 3.66
N LEU A 194 -24.80 -0.79 4.27
CA LEU A 194 -25.91 0.04 3.81
C LEU A 194 -25.56 1.53 3.83
N SER A 195 -24.88 2.02 4.86
CA SER A 195 -24.50 3.45 4.97
C SER A 195 -23.57 3.92 3.86
N ILE A 196 -22.78 3.02 3.27
CA ILE A 196 -21.86 3.32 2.17
C ILE A 196 -22.33 2.83 0.79
N TYR A 197 -23.55 2.27 0.72
CA TYR A 197 -24.06 1.68 -0.53
C TYR A 197 -24.16 2.72 -1.67
N ALA A 198 -24.77 3.86 -1.42
CA ALA A 198 -25.03 4.87 -2.46
C ALA A 198 -23.75 5.44 -3.08
N PRO A 199 -22.69 5.82 -2.32
CA PRO A 199 -21.40 6.20 -2.87
C PRO A 199 -20.77 5.12 -3.77
N TYR A 200 -20.78 3.86 -3.32
CA TYR A 200 -20.19 2.76 -4.10
C TYR A 200 -20.98 2.47 -5.37
N ARG A 201 -22.31 2.46 -5.29
CA ARG A 201 -23.20 2.34 -6.45
C ARG A 201 -22.92 3.43 -7.49
N SER A 202 -22.80 4.66 -7.04
CA SER A 202 -22.47 5.80 -7.91
C SER A 202 -21.09 5.67 -8.53
N LEU A 203 -20.10 5.13 -7.81
CA LEU A 203 -18.77 4.85 -8.33
C LEU A 203 -18.83 3.81 -9.44
N VAL A 204 -19.43 2.66 -9.22
CA VAL A 204 -19.58 1.59 -10.23
C VAL A 204 -20.27 2.13 -11.48
N ARG A 205 -21.37 2.86 -11.32
CA ARG A 205 -22.13 3.46 -12.43
C ARG A 205 -21.33 4.48 -13.22
N ARG A 206 -20.56 5.33 -12.57
CA ARG A 206 -19.71 6.31 -13.26
C ARG A 206 -18.55 5.65 -13.99
N TRP A 207 -18.02 4.57 -13.43
CA TRP A 207 -16.87 3.89 -14.01
C TRP A 207 -17.22 3.17 -15.31
N ASN A 208 -18.28 2.34 -15.28
CA ASN A 208 -18.76 1.67 -16.47
C ASN A 208 -20.24 2.02 -16.73
N ARG A 209 -20.46 2.98 -17.63
CA ARG A 209 -21.80 3.47 -18.00
C ARG A 209 -22.61 2.49 -18.86
N ARG A 210 -21.98 1.39 -19.34
CA ARG A 210 -22.65 0.37 -20.15
C ARG A 210 -23.38 -0.67 -19.31
N LEU A 211 -23.12 -0.74 -18.03
CA LEU A 211 -23.80 -1.66 -17.12
C LEU A 211 -25.28 -1.32 -17.01
N SER A 212 -26.12 -2.34 -16.92
CA SER A 212 -27.51 -2.15 -16.52
C SER A 212 -27.60 -1.71 -15.05
N GLU A 213 -28.70 -1.07 -14.67
CA GLU A 213 -28.92 -0.72 -13.25
C GLU A 213 -28.91 -1.97 -12.35
N ALA A 214 -29.47 -3.08 -12.83
CA ALA A 214 -29.47 -4.36 -12.12
C ALA A 214 -28.05 -4.91 -11.93
N ASP A 215 -27.14 -4.76 -12.92
CA ASP A 215 -25.76 -5.18 -12.78
C ASP A 215 -24.97 -4.28 -11.83
N VAL A 216 -25.21 -2.96 -11.90
CA VAL A 216 -24.62 -2.00 -10.94
C VAL A 216 -25.01 -2.36 -9.51
N ASP A 217 -26.29 -2.65 -9.28
CA ASP A 217 -26.78 -3.05 -7.96
C ASP A 217 -26.18 -4.38 -7.50
N LYS A 218 -26.15 -5.36 -8.41
CA LYS A 218 -25.58 -6.68 -8.12
C LYS A 218 -24.10 -6.61 -7.79
N ILE A 219 -23.32 -5.86 -8.58
CA ILE A 219 -21.89 -5.64 -8.36
C ILE A 219 -21.66 -4.93 -7.02
N THR A 220 -22.37 -3.81 -6.78
CA THR A 220 -22.22 -3.01 -5.57
C THR A 220 -22.54 -3.84 -4.33
N THR A 221 -23.67 -4.53 -4.34
CA THR A 221 -24.09 -5.39 -3.24
C THR A 221 -23.06 -6.50 -2.97
N SER A 222 -22.57 -7.15 -4.03
CA SER A 222 -21.56 -8.22 -3.90
C SER A 222 -20.27 -7.72 -3.31
N ILE A 223 -19.74 -6.56 -3.77
CA ILE A 223 -18.53 -5.96 -3.21
C ILE A 223 -18.70 -5.69 -1.71
N LEU A 224 -19.79 -5.02 -1.33
CA LEU A 224 -20.03 -4.63 0.06
C LEU A 224 -20.27 -5.84 0.96
N TYR A 225 -21.11 -6.78 0.51
CA TYR A 225 -21.41 -7.99 1.26
C TYR A 225 -20.19 -8.85 1.52
N PHE A 226 -19.44 -9.20 0.44
CA PHE A 226 -18.28 -10.07 0.59
C PHE A 226 -17.13 -9.38 1.32
N SER A 227 -16.97 -8.07 1.17
CA SER A 227 -15.99 -7.31 1.94
C SER A 227 -16.32 -7.34 3.44
N ASP A 228 -17.59 -7.15 3.79
CA ASP A 228 -18.05 -7.13 5.18
C ASP A 228 -17.83 -8.47 5.86
N ILE A 229 -18.32 -9.57 5.29
CA ILE A 229 -18.18 -10.91 5.87
C ILE A 229 -16.74 -11.43 5.92
N ASN A 230 -15.84 -10.88 5.08
CA ASN A 230 -14.41 -11.21 5.07
C ASN A 230 -13.56 -10.17 5.83
N ASN A 231 -14.19 -9.22 6.50
CA ASN A 231 -13.51 -8.13 7.20
C ASN A 231 -12.43 -7.48 6.31
N LEU A 232 -12.82 -7.05 5.13
CA LEU A 232 -11.98 -6.44 4.11
C LEU A 232 -12.48 -5.02 3.81
N ASP A 233 -11.54 -4.09 3.64
CA ASP A 233 -11.87 -2.75 3.14
C ASP A 233 -12.42 -2.85 1.71
N PRO A 234 -13.68 -2.46 1.45
CA PRO A 234 -14.29 -2.60 0.13
C PRO A 234 -13.61 -1.78 -0.97
N ARG A 235 -12.80 -0.78 -0.61
CA ARG A 235 -11.99 0.00 -1.57
C ARG A 235 -10.94 -0.86 -2.25
N LEU A 236 -10.42 -1.90 -1.59
CA LEU A 236 -9.40 -2.77 -2.18
C LEU A 236 -9.95 -3.65 -3.32
N PRO A 237 -11.04 -4.43 -3.15
CA PRO A 237 -11.63 -5.15 -4.29
C PRO A 237 -12.13 -4.21 -5.39
N VAL A 238 -12.63 -3.02 -5.08
CA VAL A 238 -12.98 -2.02 -6.11
C VAL A 238 -11.76 -1.63 -6.93
N ALA A 239 -10.65 -1.25 -6.28
CA ALA A 239 -9.41 -0.90 -6.97
C ALA A 239 -8.88 -2.04 -7.85
N MET A 240 -8.99 -3.27 -7.35
CA MET A 240 -8.60 -4.46 -8.09
C MET A 240 -9.48 -4.68 -9.32
N ILE A 241 -10.82 -4.65 -9.18
CA ILE A 241 -11.75 -4.84 -10.30
C ILE A 241 -11.55 -3.79 -11.38
N ILE A 242 -11.30 -2.54 -11.00
CA ILE A 242 -10.94 -1.49 -11.94
C ILE A 242 -9.65 -1.84 -12.70
N ALA A 243 -8.64 -2.34 -12.00
CA ALA A 243 -7.37 -2.69 -12.62
C ALA A 243 -7.48 -3.91 -13.55
N GLU A 244 -8.38 -4.85 -13.24
CA GLU A 244 -8.56 -6.10 -13.98
C GLU A 244 -9.45 -5.96 -15.22
N SER A 245 -10.57 -5.24 -15.10
CA SER A 245 -11.59 -5.24 -16.15
C SER A 245 -12.28 -3.89 -16.40
N ASP A 246 -11.95 -2.84 -15.63
CA ASP A 246 -12.72 -1.59 -15.65
C ASP A 246 -14.25 -1.82 -15.45
N PHE A 247 -14.62 -2.80 -14.63
CA PHE A 247 -16.00 -3.27 -14.42
C PHE A 247 -16.66 -3.87 -15.67
N ASP A 248 -15.91 -4.47 -16.58
CA ASP A 248 -16.49 -5.24 -17.68
C ASP A 248 -16.82 -6.67 -17.23
N LEU A 249 -18.13 -6.97 -17.16
CA LEU A 249 -18.66 -8.28 -16.75
C LEU A 249 -18.17 -9.44 -17.62
N TYR A 250 -17.98 -9.19 -18.90
CA TYR A 250 -17.69 -10.21 -19.90
C TYR A 250 -16.24 -10.20 -20.38
N SER A 251 -15.39 -9.44 -19.68
CA SER A 251 -13.96 -9.37 -20.00
C SER A 251 -13.32 -10.75 -19.96
N THR A 252 -12.59 -11.10 -21.03
CA THR A 252 -11.80 -12.34 -21.12
C THR A 252 -10.42 -12.01 -21.63
N SER A 253 -9.37 -12.38 -20.87
CA SER A 253 -7.99 -12.15 -21.29
C SER A 253 -7.51 -13.20 -22.32
N HIS A 254 -6.40 -12.93 -23.00
CA HIS A 254 -5.75 -13.88 -23.90
C HIS A 254 -5.39 -15.21 -23.23
N THR A 255 -5.13 -15.19 -21.93
CA THR A 255 -4.80 -16.38 -21.13
C THR A 255 -6.04 -17.06 -20.56
N GLY A 256 -7.24 -16.54 -20.87
CA GLY A 256 -8.53 -17.11 -20.46
C GLY A 256 -8.97 -16.70 -19.04
N ALA A 257 -8.41 -15.63 -18.46
CA ALA A 257 -8.95 -15.05 -17.23
C ALA A 257 -10.31 -14.39 -17.51
N MET A 258 -11.29 -14.53 -16.59
CA MET A 258 -12.70 -14.25 -16.84
C MET A 258 -13.34 -13.28 -15.86
N GLY A 259 -14.17 -12.40 -16.38
CA GLY A 259 -15.09 -11.54 -15.64
C GLY A 259 -14.45 -10.40 -14.91
N LEU A 260 -15.17 -9.80 -13.96
CA LEU A 260 -14.82 -8.56 -13.26
C LEU A 260 -13.43 -8.58 -12.63
N SER A 261 -13.06 -9.67 -11.98
CA SER A 261 -11.80 -9.82 -11.25
C SER A 261 -10.79 -10.73 -11.95
N GLN A 262 -11.02 -11.04 -13.24
CA GLN A 262 -10.14 -11.84 -14.09
C GLN A 262 -9.71 -13.16 -13.45
N LEU A 263 -10.68 -13.98 -13.03
CA LEU A 263 -10.41 -15.31 -12.47
C LEU A 263 -9.92 -16.27 -13.55
N MET A 264 -8.76 -16.90 -13.31
CA MET A 264 -8.30 -17.99 -14.15
C MET A 264 -9.24 -19.21 -14.04
N PRO A 265 -9.49 -19.96 -15.14
CA PRO A 265 -10.40 -21.11 -15.13
C PRO A 265 -10.09 -22.16 -14.06
N SER A 266 -8.80 -22.43 -13.80
CA SER A 266 -8.38 -23.36 -12.76
C SER A 266 -8.70 -22.83 -11.36
N THR A 267 -8.52 -21.54 -11.13
CA THR A 267 -8.84 -20.86 -9.88
C THR A 267 -10.35 -20.87 -9.64
N ALA A 268 -11.14 -20.50 -10.66
CA ALA A 268 -12.59 -20.50 -10.61
C ALA A 268 -13.12 -21.90 -10.24
N ARG A 269 -12.68 -22.94 -10.92
CA ARG A 269 -13.06 -24.33 -10.59
C ARG A 269 -12.65 -24.74 -9.17
N GLY A 270 -11.43 -24.41 -8.75
CA GLY A 270 -10.92 -24.75 -7.42
C GLY A 270 -11.72 -24.08 -6.28
N LEU A 271 -12.40 -22.98 -6.59
CA LEU A 271 -13.25 -22.22 -5.68
C LEU A 271 -14.75 -22.53 -5.84
N GLY A 272 -15.13 -23.47 -6.69
CA GLY A 272 -16.54 -23.84 -6.91
C GLY A 272 -17.35 -22.80 -7.72
N VAL A 273 -16.66 -21.87 -8.42
CA VAL A 273 -17.28 -20.91 -9.32
C VAL A 273 -17.77 -21.65 -10.57
N THR A 274 -19.08 -21.68 -10.77
CA THR A 274 -19.72 -22.32 -11.93
C THR A 274 -19.89 -21.39 -13.12
N ASN A 275 -20.04 -20.08 -12.85
CA ASN A 275 -20.10 -19.03 -13.85
C ASN A 275 -19.22 -17.84 -13.42
N ALA A 276 -18.04 -17.71 -14.03
CA ALA A 276 -17.10 -16.62 -13.72
C ALA A 276 -17.54 -15.25 -14.25
N TYR A 277 -18.59 -15.17 -15.06
CA TYR A 277 -19.21 -13.91 -15.51
C TYR A 277 -20.37 -13.47 -14.61
N ASP A 278 -20.79 -14.30 -13.66
CA ASP A 278 -21.75 -13.92 -12.63
C ASP A 278 -21.08 -13.03 -11.58
N PRO A 279 -21.55 -11.79 -11.37
CA PRO A 279 -20.89 -10.85 -10.43
C PRO A 279 -20.77 -11.39 -9.01
N ILE A 280 -21.78 -12.12 -8.54
CA ILE A 280 -21.81 -12.64 -7.16
C ILE A 280 -20.68 -13.66 -6.98
N GLN A 281 -20.61 -14.64 -7.89
CA GLN A 281 -19.61 -15.70 -7.82
C GLN A 281 -18.19 -15.15 -8.05
N ASN A 282 -18.03 -14.28 -9.04
CA ASN A 282 -16.74 -13.69 -9.40
C ASN A 282 -16.17 -12.84 -8.26
N ILE A 283 -16.94 -11.89 -7.75
CA ILE A 283 -16.52 -10.99 -6.67
C ILE A 283 -16.33 -11.77 -5.36
N GLY A 284 -17.23 -12.71 -5.05
CA GLY A 284 -17.10 -13.54 -3.85
C GLY A 284 -15.79 -14.33 -3.83
N ALA A 285 -15.44 -14.98 -4.94
CA ALA A 285 -14.19 -15.70 -5.09
C ALA A 285 -12.98 -14.77 -4.99
N ALA A 286 -13.01 -13.62 -5.66
CA ALA A 286 -11.93 -12.65 -5.64
C ALA A 286 -11.66 -12.08 -4.24
N VAL A 287 -12.71 -11.67 -3.51
CA VAL A 287 -12.58 -11.16 -2.14
C VAL A 287 -12.04 -12.24 -1.20
N HIS A 288 -12.46 -13.49 -1.39
CA HIS A 288 -11.91 -14.61 -0.64
C HIS A 288 -10.41 -14.81 -0.88
N ILE A 289 -9.97 -14.76 -2.14
CA ILE A 289 -8.54 -14.82 -2.52
C ILE A 289 -7.77 -13.65 -1.89
N LEU A 290 -8.28 -12.44 -2.01
CA LEU A 290 -7.69 -11.24 -1.44
C LEU A 290 -7.48 -11.37 0.07
N ARG A 291 -8.51 -11.83 0.79
CA ARG A 291 -8.41 -12.04 2.24
C ARG A 291 -7.33 -13.07 2.59
N GLY A 292 -7.29 -14.19 1.87
CA GLY A 292 -6.27 -15.21 2.06
C GLY A 292 -4.85 -14.72 1.79
N HIS A 293 -4.66 -13.87 0.80
CA HIS A 293 -3.36 -13.26 0.53
C HIS A 293 -2.99 -12.21 1.58
N LEU A 294 -3.93 -11.36 2.02
CA LEU A 294 -3.68 -10.42 3.11
C LEU A 294 -3.30 -11.15 4.41
N ASP A 295 -3.98 -12.23 4.75
CA ASP A 295 -3.64 -13.05 5.93
C ASP A 295 -2.25 -13.68 5.81
N SER A 296 -1.86 -14.06 4.59
CA SER A 296 -0.55 -14.66 4.33
C SER A 296 0.60 -13.66 4.40
N TYR A 297 0.37 -12.41 4.05
CA TYR A 297 1.43 -11.41 3.87
C TYR A 297 1.38 -10.23 4.85
N GLY A 298 0.32 -10.05 5.58
CA GLY A 298 0.17 -8.83 6.35
C GLY A 298 -0.23 -8.98 7.80
N GLY A 299 -1.13 -9.84 8.11
CA GLY A 299 -1.53 -10.12 9.49
C GLY A 299 -2.15 -8.96 10.30
N ALA A 300 -2.42 -7.80 9.72
CA ALA A 300 -3.17 -6.75 10.41
C ALA A 300 -4.68 -6.96 10.18
N PRO A 301 -5.51 -6.98 11.25
CA PRO A 301 -6.95 -7.03 11.11
C PRO A 301 -7.46 -5.76 10.42
N ALA A 302 -8.55 -5.87 9.65
CA ALA A 302 -9.15 -4.77 8.90
C ALA A 302 -9.64 -3.59 9.77
N ASN A 303 -9.61 -3.72 11.08
CA ASN A 303 -9.99 -2.66 12.03
C ASN A 303 -8.92 -1.58 12.21
N ALA A 304 -7.77 -1.69 11.55
CA ALA A 304 -6.63 -0.79 11.71
C ALA A 304 -6.61 0.38 10.69
N GLY A 305 -7.69 0.67 9.99
CA GLY A 305 -7.73 1.77 9.02
C GLY A 305 -7.20 1.38 7.62
N VAL A 306 -6.39 2.24 7.01
CA VAL A 306 -5.86 2.04 5.65
C VAL A 306 -4.85 0.90 5.62
N ILE A 307 -5.03 -0.03 4.66
CA ILE A 307 -4.10 -1.16 4.47
C ILE A 307 -2.74 -0.62 4.02
N PRO A 308 -1.63 -1.00 4.69
CA PRO A 308 -0.28 -0.56 4.31
C PRO A 308 0.07 -0.96 2.88
N PHE A 309 0.79 -0.09 2.18
CA PHE A 309 1.19 -0.34 0.79
C PHE A 309 1.97 -1.65 0.62
N SER A 310 2.84 -1.98 1.57
CA SER A 310 3.60 -3.25 1.54
C SER A 310 2.71 -4.50 1.54
N GLN A 311 1.59 -4.44 2.25
CA GLN A 311 0.60 -5.53 2.25
C GLN A 311 -0.17 -5.57 0.94
N ILE A 312 -0.59 -4.40 0.42
CA ILE A 312 -1.23 -4.31 -0.90
C ILE A 312 -0.30 -4.86 -1.97
N ALA A 313 0.98 -4.46 -1.97
CA ALA A 313 1.95 -4.88 -2.96
C ALA A 313 2.12 -6.40 -3.02
N LEU A 314 2.28 -7.07 -1.86
CA LEU A 314 2.42 -8.52 -1.81
C LEU A 314 1.13 -9.26 -2.15
N THR A 315 -0.01 -8.74 -1.67
CA THR A 315 -1.33 -9.30 -1.98
C THR A 315 -1.61 -9.24 -3.48
N MET A 316 -1.36 -8.09 -4.10
CA MET A 316 -1.56 -7.90 -5.53
C MET A 316 -0.54 -8.67 -6.37
N ALA A 317 0.72 -8.79 -5.90
CA ALA A 317 1.70 -9.65 -6.55
C ALA A 317 1.26 -11.12 -6.55
N ALA A 318 0.73 -11.60 -5.42
CA ALA A 318 0.21 -12.96 -5.32
C ALA A 318 -1.06 -13.16 -6.16
N TYR A 319 -1.90 -12.16 -6.25
CA TYR A 319 -3.10 -12.20 -7.09
C TYR A 319 -2.75 -12.30 -8.58
N ASN A 320 -1.89 -11.39 -9.07
CA ASN A 320 -1.54 -11.29 -10.49
C ASN A 320 -0.52 -12.35 -10.94
N ALA A 321 0.60 -12.49 -10.24
CA ALA A 321 1.69 -13.41 -10.62
C ALA A 321 1.61 -14.80 -9.94
N GLY A 322 0.68 -14.96 -9.01
CA GLY A 322 0.51 -16.16 -8.21
C GLY A 322 1.41 -16.22 -6.98
N PRO A 323 0.96 -16.89 -5.91
CA PRO A 323 1.72 -17.03 -4.66
C PRO A 323 3.04 -17.81 -4.84
N GLY A 324 3.15 -18.62 -5.90
CA GLY A 324 4.38 -19.32 -6.28
C GLY A 324 5.49 -18.35 -6.68
N ALA A 325 5.17 -17.33 -7.48
CA ALA A 325 6.11 -16.30 -7.88
C ALA A 325 6.58 -15.48 -6.67
N VAL A 326 5.65 -15.06 -5.80
CA VAL A 326 5.98 -14.32 -4.57
C VAL A 326 6.92 -15.13 -3.67
N ARG A 327 6.68 -16.44 -3.54
CA ARG A 327 7.61 -17.31 -2.79
C ARG A 327 8.98 -17.43 -3.45
N LYS A 328 9.01 -17.64 -4.78
CA LYS A 328 10.25 -17.79 -5.56
C LYS A 328 11.16 -16.58 -5.43
N TYR A 329 10.58 -15.39 -5.50
CA TYR A 329 11.34 -14.13 -5.44
C TYR A 329 11.42 -13.53 -4.04
N HIS A 330 10.87 -14.21 -3.03
CA HIS A 330 10.82 -13.74 -1.64
C HIS A 330 10.20 -12.34 -1.49
N GLY A 331 9.27 -11.99 -2.39
CA GLY A 331 8.64 -10.67 -2.45
C GLY A 331 7.91 -10.44 -3.77
N VAL A 332 7.78 -9.17 -4.14
CA VAL A 332 7.23 -8.79 -5.44
C VAL A 332 8.15 -9.30 -6.55
N PRO A 333 7.66 -10.11 -7.50
CA PRO A 333 8.49 -10.61 -8.58
C PRO A 333 8.90 -9.47 -9.53
N PRO A 334 10.07 -9.55 -10.20
CA PRO A 334 10.57 -8.51 -11.11
C PRO A 334 9.85 -8.51 -12.48
N TYR A 335 8.57 -8.83 -12.49
CA TYR A 335 7.76 -8.81 -13.70
C TYR A 335 7.19 -7.41 -13.91
N ARG A 336 7.50 -6.77 -15.03
CA ARG A 336 7.03 -5.42 -15.37
C ARG A 336 5.50 -5.29 -15.32
N GLU A 337 4.78 -6.30 -15.77
CA GLU A 337 3.33 -6.35 -15.73
C GLU A 337 2.83 -6.32 -14.29
N THR A 338 3.32 -7.22 -13.44
CA THR A 338 2.94 -7.29 -12.03
C THR A 338 3.26 -6.00 -11.27
N GLN A 339 4.42 -5.39 -11.53
CA GLN A 339 4.80 -4.12 -10.90
C GLN A 339 3.86 -2.98 -11.30
N ARG A 340 3.49 -2.87 -12.58
CA ARG A 340 2.52 -1.87 -13.06
C ARG A 340 1.13 -2.11 -12.49
N TYR A 341 0.72 -3.37 -12.41
CA TYR A 341 -0.54 -3.77 -11.80
C TYR A 341 -0.62 -3.34 -10.33
N ILE A 342 0.40 -3.64 -9.53
CA ILE A 342 0.49 -3.23 -8.14
C ILE A 342 0.37 -1.71 -7.99
N GLN A 343 1.12 -0.96 -8.80
CA GLN A 343 1.09 0.50 -8.78
C GLN A 343 -0.31 1.03 -9.13
N ARG A 344 -0.98 0.47 -10.14
CA ARG A 344 -2.34 0.86 -10.53
C ARG A 344 -3.33 0.63 -9.40
N VAL A 345 -3.36 -0.58 -8.81
CA VAL A 345 -4.27 -0.90 -7.70
C VAL A 345 -4.01 -0.03 -6.47
N ALA A 346 -2.75 0.12 -6.08
CA ALA A 346 -2.39 0.93 -4.92
C ALA A 346 -2.70 2.42 -5.10
N SER A 347 -2.55 2.96 -6.31
CA SER A 347 -2.92 4.33 -6.63
C SER A 347 -4.43 4.53 -6.51
N LEU A 348 -5.23 3.65 -7.12
CA LEU A 348 -6.69 3.67 -7.05
C LEU A 348 -7.20 3.56 -5.61
N TYR A 349 -6.64 2.63 -4.84
CA TYR A 349 -6.99 2.45 -3.43
C TYR A 349 -6.72 3.71 -2.61
N ARG A 350 -5.53 4.33 -2.76
CA ARG A 350 -5.17 5.57 -2.07
C ARG A 350 -6.08 6.73 -2.45
N GLN A 351 -6.41 6.89 -3.73
CA GLN A 351 -7.34 7.94 -4.19
C GLN A 351 -8.70 7.79 -3.52
N MET A 352 -9.25 6.58 -3.43
CA MET A 352 -10.53 6.35 -2.75
C MET A 352 -10.44 6.58 -1.23
N CYS A 353 -9.29 6.30 -0.60
CA CYS A 353 -9.09 6.62 0.81
C CYS A 353 -9.08 8.13 1.04
N ALA A 354 -8.39 8.89 0.19
CA ALA A 354 -8.32 10.36 0.30
C ALA A 354 -9.70 11.02 0.09
N SER A 355 -10.46 10.57 -0.92
CA SER A 355 -11.81 11.09 -1.18
C SER A 355 -12.76 10.87 -0.01
N SER A 356 -12.72 9.69 0.61
CA SER A 356 -13.57 9.37 1.77
C SER A 356 -13.28 10.27 2.98
N GLN A 357 -12.00 10.63 3.19
CA GLN A 357 -11.61 11.54 4.28
C GLN A 357 -12.05 12.98 4.04
N GLN A 358 -12.03 13.43 2.79
CA GLN A 358 -12.52 14.77 2.42
C GLN A 358 -14.04 14.89 2.61
N GLU A 359 -14.81 13.86 2.28
CA GLU A 359 -16.25 13.83 2.51
C GLU A 359 -16.60 13.80 4.01
N GLU A 360 -15.79 13.11 4.82
CA GLU A 360 -15.99 13.03 6.27
C GLU A 360 -15.62 14.35 6.98
N ALA A 361 -14.60 15.05 6.49
CA ALA A 361 -14.19 16.37 7.00
C ALA A 361 -15.13 17.51 6.58
N ALA A 362 -15.94 17.31 5.54
CA ALA A 362 -16.91 18.28 5.03
C ALA A 362 -18.32 18.17 5.67
N ARG A 363 -18.55 17.17 6.50
CA ARG A 363 -19.78 16.94 7.29
C ARG A 363 -19.64 17.47 8.69
#